data_8d53afc19bc0da6b00112e2d4d4b6ccf
#
_entry.id   8d53afc19bc0da6b00112e2d4d4b6ccf
#
_cell.length_a   1.000
_cell.length_b   1.000
_cell.length_c   1.000
_cell.angle_alpha   90.00
_cell.angle_beta   90.00
_cell.angle_gamma   90.00
#
_symmetry.space_group_name_H-M   'P 1'
#
loop_
_entity.id
_entity.type
_entity.pdbx_description
1 polymer ?
#
loop_
_entity_poly.entity_id
_entity_poly.type
_entity_poly.pdbx_seq_one_letter_code
_entity_poly.pdbx_strand_id
1 'polypeptide(L)'
;MAKISNYSFASSPSATDWLLGTDIENSYTTNNFKISDVLKLTNKGVFYDTTNQTAAVINTAYPIKLNTVNTSLTTGFTIANNGSGNPTRITASNDAIYNLVVSAQVYNASVTDAVVDIWVRVNGNDIVYSNTSITVKASSNYNVITRNFSISLISGQYAEIMWATTNISAQFSTTTSTGVRPAAPSVSVTINQI
;
A
#
# COMPACT_ATOMS: atom_id res chain seq x y z
N MET A 1 1.04 7.19 -51.48
CA MET A 1 1.38 6.75 -50.11
C MET A 1 2.17 7.88 -49.44
N ALA A 2 1.70 8.33 -48.26
CA ALA A 2 2.46 9.31 -47.47
C ALA A 2 3.70 8.61 -46.88
N LYS A 3 4.86 9.24 -47.00
CA LYS A 3 6.10 8.70 -46.40
C LYS A 3 6.11 8.99 -44.89
N ILE A 4 6.37 8.02 -44.07
CA ILE A 4 6.50 8.17 -42.60
C ILE A 4 7.52 9.25 -42.22
N SER A 5 8.57 9.41 -43.06
CA SER A 5 9.62 10.43 -42.88
C SER A 5 9.12 11.91 -42.97
N ASN A 6 7.87 12.13 -43.39
CA ASN A 6 7.31 13.49 -43.50
C ASN A 6 6.56 13.94 -42.24
N TYR A 7 6.48 13.10 -41.21
CA TYR A 7 5.85 13.46 -39.94
C TYR A 7 6.91 13.96 -38.96
N SER A 8 6.62 15.07 -38.30
CA SER A 8 7.47 15.58 -37.21
C SER A 8 7.40 14.64 -36.01
N PHE A 9 8.56 14.38 -35.42
CA PHE A 9 8.58 13.64 -34.14
C PHE A 9 7.99 14.49 -33.02
N ALA A 10 7.09 13.92 -32.22
CA ALA A 10 6.66 14.53 -30.97
C ALA A 10 7.85 14.55 -30.01
N SER A 11 8.25 15.73 -29.54
CA SER A 11 9.37 15.87 -28.59
C SER A 11 9.04 15.36 -27.19
N SER A 12 7.76 15.22 -26.84
CA SER A 12 7.27 14.77 -25.54
C SER A 12 5.92 14.07 -25.70
N PRO A 13 5.90 12.75 -26.01
CA PRO A 13 4.65 12.02 -26.10
C PRO A 13 3.95 11.97 -24.73
N SER A 14 2.65 12.17 -24.72
CA SER A 14 1.79 12.10 -23.54
C SER A 14 1.01 10.77 -23.48
N ALA A 15 0.51 10.40 -22.31
CA ALA A 15 -0.32 9.19 -22.14
C ALA A 15 -1.62 9.23 -22.95
N THR A 16 -2.08 10.41 -23.39
CA THR A 16 -3.28 10.61 -24.19
C THR A 16 -3.04 10.55 -25.69
N ASP A 17 -1.77 10.53 -26.13
CA ASP A 17 -1.41 10.41 -27.55
C ASP A 17 -1.73 9.01 -28.08
N TRP A 18 -1.85 8.92 -29.40
CA TRP A 18 -2.21 7.69 -30.09
C TRP A 18 -1.03 7.12 -30.85
N LEU A 19 -0.85 5.80 -30.76
CA LEU A 19 0.06 5.03 -31.59
C LEU A 19 -0.72 4.34 -32.69
N LEU A 20 -0.16 4.32 -33.90
CA LEU A 20 -0.68 3.52 -35.01
C LEU A 20 0.00 2.14 -34.95
N GLY A 21 -0.79 1.10 -34.90
CA GLY A 21 -0.28 -0.27 -34.86
C GLY A 21 -1.17 -1.24 -35.59
N THR A 22 -0.72 -2.50 -35.73
CA THR A 22 -1.46 -3.58 -36.35
C THR A 22 -1.99 -4.51 -35.26
N ASP A 23 -3.31 -4.74 -35.27
CA ASP A 23 -3.99 -5.68 -34.38
C ASP A 23 -3.94 -7.08 -35.01
N ILE A 24 -3.12 -7.96 -34.42
CA ILE A 24 -2.94 -9.33 -34.90
C ILE A 24 -4.18 -10.19 -34.59
N GLU A 25 -4.83 -9.95 -33.47
CA GLU A 25 -6.00 -10.72 -33.03
C GLU A 25 -7.24 -10.40 -33.87
N ASN A 26 -7.26 -9.21 -34.50
CA ASN A 26 -8.38 -8.76 -35.32
C ASN A 26 -7.99 -8.66 -36.82
N SER A 27 -7.53 -9.77 -37.40
CA SER A 27 -7.24 -9.92 -38.83
C SER A 27 -6.24 -8.91 -39.40
N TYR A 28 -5.22 -8.52 -38.63
CA TYR A 28 -4.18 -7.56 -39.03
C TYR A 28 -4.74 -6.18 -39.42
N THR A 29 -5.84 -5.76 -38.81
CA THR A 29 -6.36 -4.41 -39.03
C THR A 29 -5.41 -3.37 -38.42
N THR A 30 -5.31 -2.21 -39.09
CA THR A 30 -4.56 -1.07 -38.54
C THR A 30 -5.44 -0.30 -37.58
N ASN A 31 -5.04 -0.21 -36.33
CA ASN A 31 -5.78 0.47 -35.28
C ASN A 31 -4.93 1.56 -34.60
N ASN A 32 -5.62 2.52 -34.01
CA ASN A 32 -5.00 3.51 -33.13
C ASN A 32 -5.06 3.02 -31.68
N PHE A 33 -3.92 3.02 -31.01
CA PHE A 33 -3.80 2.65 -29.59
C PHE A 33 -3.38 3.87 -28.80
N LYS A 34 -4.00 4.13 -27.65
CA LYS A 34 -3.51 5.16 -26.73
C LYS A 34 -2.20 4.71 -26.12
N ILE A 35 -1.28 5.63 -25.92
CA ILE A 35 0.00 5.36 -25.24
C ILE A 35 -0.27 4.81 -23.83
N SER A 36 -1.30 5.30 -23.12
CA SER A 36 -1.72 4.77 -21.80
C SER A 36 -2.09 3.30 -21.80
N ASP A 37 -2.62 2.79 -22.92
CA ASP A 37 -3.08 1.40 -23.03
C ASP A 37 -1.91 0.45 -23.35
N VAL A 38 -0.91 0.97 -24.06
CA VAL A 38 0.32 0.24 -24.43
C VAL A 38 1.33 0.27 -23.26
N LEU A 39 1.50 1.43 -22.65
CA LEU A 39 2.29 1.59 -21.43
C LEU A 39 1.34 1.36 -20.25
N LYS A 40 1.22 0.14 -19.78
CA LYS A 40 0.56 -0.12 -18.48
C LYS A 40 1.30 0.67 -17.42
N LEU A 41 0.80 1.87 -17.10
CA LEU A 41 1.30 2.64 -15.96
C LEU A 41 1.06 1.78 -14.71
N THR A 42 2.14 1.27 -14.15
CA THR A 42 2.05 0.42 -12.97
C THR A 42 1.47 1.21 -11.81
N ASN A 43 0.32 0.75 -11.30
CA ASN A 43 -0.28 1.34 -10.11
C ASN A 43 0.66 1.16 -8.92
N LYS A 44 0.83 2.22 -8.17
CA LYS A 44 1.67 2.24 -6.95
C LYS A 44 1.07 3.16 -5.92
N GLY A 45 1.35 2.89 -4.65
CA GLY A 45 0.90 3.74 -3.55
C GLY A 45 1.89 3.75 -2.41
N VAL A 46 2.03 4.91 -1.77
CA VAL A 46 2.85 5.11 -0.56
C VAL A 46 2.00 5.81 0.48
N PHE A 47 1.82 5.13 1.61
CA PHE A 47 0.96 5.55 2.71
C PHE A 47 1.72 5.43 4.03
N TYR A 48 1.38 6.27 5.01
CA TYR A 48 1.97 6.16 6.34
C TYR A 48 1.05 6.78 7.40
N ASP A 49 1.31 6.44 8.66
CA ASP A 49 0.65 7.06 9.80
C ASP A 49 1.67 7.80 10.66
N THR A 50 1.36 9.06 10.99
CA THR A 50 2.22 9.95 11.77
C THR A 50 1.80 10.01 13.24
N THR A 51 0.89 9.12 13.67
CA THR A 51 0.39 9.05 15.04
C THR A 51 0.71 7.69 15.68
N ASN A 52 0.74 7.63 16.99
CA ASN A 52 0.82 6.35 17.69
C ASN A 52 -0.52 5.61 17.56
N GLN A 53 -0.45 4.27 17.48
CA GLN A 53 -1.64 3.42 17.42
C GLN A 53 -1.59 2.38 18.54
N THR A 54 -2.62 2.35 19.37
CA THR A 54 -2.74 1.48 20.54
C THR A 54 -3.94 0.54 20.39
N ALA A 55 -3.83 -0.66 20.98
CA ALA A 55 -4.95 -1.58 21.14
C ALA A 55 -5.69 -1.26 22.44
N ALA A 56 -7.01 -1.18 22.39
CA ALA A 56 -7.83 -1.00 23.59
C ALA A 56 -8.01 -2.32 24.38
N VAL A 57 -8.00 -3.45 23.68
CA VAL A 57 -8.23 -4.79 24.23
C VAL A 57 -7.20 -5.75 23.64
N ILE A 58 -6.63 -6.62 24.47
CA ILE A 58 -5.71 -7.69 24.01
C ILE A 58 -6.43 -8.70 23.13
N ASN A 59 -5.68 -9.36 22.24
CA ASN A 59 -6.17 -10.42 21.36
C ASN A 59 -7.41 -10.01 20.54
N THR A 60 -7.50 -8.72 20.21
CA THR A 60 -8.58 -8.15 19.39
C THR A 60 -7.99 -7.56 18.13
N ALA A 61 -8.62 -7.84 17.00
CA ALA A 61 -8.19 -7.35 15.69
C ALA A 61 -8.52 -5.86 15.51
N TYR A 62 -7.52 -5.07 15.19
CA TYR A 62 -7.65 -3.64 14.86
C TYR A 62 -7.11 -3.39 13.46
N PRO A 63 -7.78 -2.59 12.62
CA PRO A 63 -7.20 -2.13 11.37
C PRO A 63 -6.14 -1.05 11.65
N ILE A 64 -5.01 -1.13 10.96
CA ILE A 64 -3.97 -0.12 10.99
C ILE A 64 -4.46 1.13 10.27
N LYS A 65 -4.32 2.29 10.89
CA LYS A 65 -4.63 3.60 10.28
C LYS A 65 -3.47 4.07 9.41
N LEU A 66 -3.82 4.81 8.36
CA LEU A 66 -2.90 5.42 7.40
C LEU A 66 -3.36 6.84 7.13
N ASN A 67 -2.98 7.78 7.98
CA ASN A 67 -3.49 9.15 7.95
C ASN A 67 -2.89 10.03 6.84
N THR A 68 -1.87 9.54 6.14
CA THR A 68 -1.15 10.33 5.14
C THR A 68 -0.89 9.53 3.87
N VAL A 69 -1.12 10.18 2.73
CA VAL A 69 -0.82 9.67 1.38
C VAL A 69 0.31 10.49 0.78
N ASN A 70 1.35 9.84 0.29
CA ASN A 70 2.34 10.54 -0.54
C ASN A 70 1.81 10.65 -1.98
N THR A 71 1.17 11.77 -2.30
CA THR A 71 0.50 11.99 -3.58
C THR A 71 1.45 11.97 -4.78
N SER A 72 2.72 12.35 -4.60
CA SER A 72 3.73 12.33 -5.67
C SER A 72 4.14 10.91 -6.06
N LEU A 73 3.96 9.93 -5.16
CA LEU A 73 4.34 8.53 -5.36
C LEU A 73 3.12 7.60 -5.43
N THR A 74 1.89 8.15 -5.48
CA THR A 74 0.65 7.35 -5.46
C THR A 74 -0.14 7.58 -6.74
N THR A 75 -0.40 6.49 -7.47
CA THR A 75 -1.23 6.46 -8.67
C THR A 75 -2.05 5.15 -8.65
N GLY A 76 -3.36 5.24 -8.91
CA GLY A 76 -4.25 4.08 -8.95
C GLY A 76 -4.68 3.55 -7.60
N PHE A 77 -4.43 4.31 -6.51
CA PHE A 77 -4.89 3.98 -5.16
C PHE A 77 -5.41 5.21 -4.42
N THR A 78 -6.36 4.98 -3.52
CA THR A 78 -6.86 5.98 -2.56
C THR A 78 -6.94 5.37 -1.17
N ILE A 79 -6.90 6.20 -0.13
CA ILE A 79 -7.27 5.78 1.24
C ILE A 79 -8.74 6.15 1.47
N ALA A 80 -9.52 5.15 1.89
CA ALA A 80 -10.90 5.34 2.31
C ALA A 80 -11.06 5.04 3.81
N ASN A 81 -12.05 5.67 4.42
CA ASN A 81 -12.40 5.41 5.80
C ASN A 81 -13.17 4.08 5.93
N ASN A 82 -12.95 3.37 7.03
CA ASN A 82 -13.78 2.24 7.44
C ASN A 82 -15.12 2.72 8.04
N GLY A 83 -15.97 1.78 8.46
CA GLY A 83 -17.27 2.09 9.07
C GLY A 83 -17.20 2.90 10.37
N SER A 84 -16.02 3.01 11.01
CA SER A 84 -15.77 3.82 12.21
C SER A 84 -15.12 5.18 11.89
N GLY A 85 -15.02 5.57 10.61
CA GLY A 85 -14.46 6.84 10.18
C GLY A 85 -12.93 6.90 10.18
N ASN A 86 -12.22 5.78 10.36
CA ASN A 86 -10.75 5.73 10.34
C ASN A 86 -10.21 5.44 8.94
N PRO A 87 -9.13 6.12 8.49
CA PRO A 87 -8.51 5.91 7.19
C PRO A 87 -7.67 4.63 7.20
N THR A 88 -8.28 3.48 6.86
CA THR A 88 -7.66 2.16 6.95
C THR A 88 -7.65 1.38 5.65
N ARG A 89 -8.49 1.80 4.66
CA ARG A 89 -8.75 1.05 3.43
C ARG A 89 -7.94 1.57 2.26
N ILE A 90 -6.98 0.79 1.80
CA ILE A 90 -6.25 1.06 0.56
C ILE A 90 -7.09 0.53 -0.59
N THR A 91 -7.77 1.42 -1.32
CA THR A 91 -8.70 1.08 -2.39
C THR A 91 -8.01 1.14 -3.74
N ALA A 92 -8.10 0.07 -4.53
CA ALA A 92 -7.53 -0.01 -5.87
C ALA A 92 -8.47 0.56 -6.93
N SER A 93 -7.93 1.27 -7.91
CA SER A 93 -8.67 1.80 -9.06
C SER A 93 -8.70 0.84 -10.26
N ASN A 94 -7.85 -0.19 -10.26
CA ASN A 94 -7.72 -1.14 -11.38
C ASN A 94 -7.59 -2.57 -10.88
N ASP A 95 -7.95 -3.51 -11.75
CA ASP A 95 -7.80 -4.94 -11.54
C ASP A 95 -6.31 -5.33 -11.72
N ALA A 96 -5.70 -5.90 -10.70
CA ALA A 96 -4.35 -6.46 -10.81
C ALA A 96 -3.98 -7.33 -9.61
N ILE A 97 -2.81 -7.97 -9.71
CA ILE A 97 -2.08 -8.51 -8.58
C ILE A 97 -1.15 -7.42 -8.06
N TYR A 98 -1.12 -7.26 -6.76
CA TYR A 98 -0.35 -6.23 -6.09
C TYR A 98 0.57 -6.81 -5.03
N ASN A 99 1.77 -6.24 -4.94
CA ASN A 99 2.70 -6.46 -3.86
C ASN A 99 2.53 -5.34 -2.82
N LEU A 100 2.07 -5.68 -1.62
CA LEU A 100 1.86 -4.77 -0.50
C LEU A 100 2.91 -5.03 0.57
N VAL A 101 3.72 -4.02 0.88
CA VAL A 101 4.75 -4.10 1.92
C VAL A 101 4.38 -3.17 3.07
N VAL A 102 4.32 -3.71 4.26
CA VAL A 102 4.14 -2.95 5.50
C VAL A 102 5.43 -2.93 6.32
N SER A 103 5.74 -1.79 6.90
CA SER A 103 6.79 -1.63 7.92
C SER A 103 6.20 -0.87 9.11
N ALA A 104 6.20 -1.48 10.28
CA ALA A 104 5.61 -0.91 11.49
C ALA A 104 6.63 -0.89 12.63
N GLN A 105 6.78 0.27 13.29
CA GLN A 105 7.64 0.43 14.46
C GLN A 105 6.83 0.10 15.71
N VAL A 106 7.13 -1.02 16.34
CA VAL A 106 6.46 -1.45 17.58
C VAL A 106 7.31 -1.04 18.78
N TYR A 107 6.66 -0.46 19.77
CA TYR A 107 7.22 -0.13 21.06
C TYR A 107 6.45 -0.85 22.17
N ASN A 108 7.13 -1.49 23.09
CA ASN A 108 6.52 -2.13 24.25
C ASN A 108 7.02 -1.46 25.55
N ALA A 109 6.13 -0.70 26.21
CA ALA A 109 6.40 -0.01 27.46
C ALA A 109 6.22 -0.92 28.70
N SER A 110 5.72 -2.14 28.53
CA SER A 110 5.41 -3.06 29.62
C SER A 110 6.67 -3.68 30.23
N VAL A 111 6.53 -4.19 31.46
CA VAL A 111 7.50 -5.06 32.13
C VAL A 111 7.41 -6.52 31.68
N THR A 112 6.46 -6.85 30.84
CA THR A 112 6.29 -8.18 30.23
C THR A 112 6.39 -8.12 28.72
N ASP A 113 6.82 -9.21 28.12
CA ASP A 113 6.87 -9.35 26.65
C ASP A 113 5.47 -9.22 26.05
N ALA A 114 5.41 -8.73 24.82
CA ALA A 114 4.19 -8.66 24.02
C ALA A 114 4.38 -9.42 22.70
N VAL A 115 3.38 -10.19 22.33
CA VAL A 115 3.30 -10.71 20.95
C VAL A 115 2.45 -9.74 20.15
N VAL A 116 2.94 -9.37 18.97
CA VAL A 116 2.21 -8.55 18.01
C VAL A 116 2.06 -9.32 16.71
N ASP A 117 0.82 -9.44 16.28
CA ASP A 117 0.41 -10.10 15.04
C ASP A 117 0.06 -9.05 13.99
N ILE A 118 0.45 -9.30 12.72
CA ILE A 118 0.05 -8.49 11.57
C ILE A 118 -0.37 -9.42 10.43
N TRP A 119 -1.51 -9.11 9.81
CA TRP A 119 -2.02 -9.82 8.62
C TRP A 119 -2.76 -8.86 7.68
N VAL A 120 -3.16 -9.36 6.52
CA VAL A 120 -3.92 -8.60 5.52
C VAL A 120 -5.37 -9.09 5.44
N ARG A 121 -6.28 -8.15 5.23
CA ARG A 121 -7.70 -8.35 4.98
C ARG A 121 -8.07 -7.72 3.64
N VAL A 122 -8.84 -8.42 2.83
CA VAL A 122 -9.36 -7.92 1.55
C VAL A 122 -10.89 -7.90 1.61
N ASN A 123 -11.50 -6.75 1.35
CA ASN A 123 -12.96 -6.55 1.39
C ASN A 123 -13.63 -7.12 2.66
N GLY A 124 -13.01 -6.91 3.82
CA GLY A 124 -13.53 -7.38 5.11
C GLY A 124 -13.22 -8.83 5.46
N ASN A 125 -12.58 -9.60 4.59
CA ASN A 125 -12.23 -11.00 4.82
C ASN A 125 -10.72 -11.16 5.06
N ASP A 126 -10.34 -11.82 6.15
CA ASP A 126 -8.95 -12.11 6.46
C ASP A 126 -8.37 -13.11 5.46
N ILE A 127 -7.20 -12.82 4.91
CA ILE A 127 -6.51 -13.73 4.00
C ILE A 127 -5.84 -14.84 4.81
N VAL A 128 -6.21 -16.07 4.52
CA VAL A 128 -5.68 -17.26 5.20
C VAL A 128 -4.16 -17.33 5.02
N TYR A 129 -3.45 -17.69 6.10
CA TYR A 129 -1.97 -17.80 6.15
C TYR A 129 -1.21 -16.47 5.95
N SER A 130 -1.87 -15.31 6.03
CA SER A 130 -1.19 -14.01 5.94
C SER A 130 -0.63 -13.53 7.29
N ASN A 131 -1.00 -14.12 8.42
CA ASN A 131 -0.52 -13.67 9.73
C ASN A 131 0.99 -13.84 9.90
N THR A 132 1.60 -12.87 10.57
CA THR A 132 2.99 -12.90 11.04
C THR A 132 3.04 -12.37 12.45
N SER A 133 3.68 -13.13 13.34
CA SER A 133 3.83 -12.80 14.77
C SER A 133 5.27 -12.44 15.09
N ILE A 134 5.45 -11.43 15.92
CA ILE A 134 6.75 -11.15 16.57
C ILE A 134 6.56 -11.00 18.07
N THR A 135 7.62 -11.32 18.83
CA THR A 135 7.71 -11.00 20.25
C THR A 135 8.51 -9.72 20.43
N VAL A 136 7.88 -8.71 21.01
CA VAL A 136 8.54 -7.46 21.43
C VAL A 136 8.85 -7.56 22.91
N LYS A 137 10.14 -7.54 23.24
CA LYS A 137 10.62 -7.71 24.61
C LYS A 137 10.11 -6.61 25.54
N ALA A 138 10.03 -6.96 26.82
CA ALA A 138 9.72 -6.04 27.90
C ALA A 138 10.72 -4.87 28.02
N SER A 139 10.39 -3.90 28.87
CA SER A 139 11.31 -2.82 29.30
C SER A 139 11.66 -1.80 28.23
N SER A 140 10.63 -1.19 27.64
CA SER A 140 10.78 -0.08 26.70
C SER A 140 11.59 -0.42 25.43
N ASN A 141 11.40 -1.62 24.92
CA ASN A 141 12.05 -2.08 23.70
C ASN A 141 11.27 -1.66 22.45
N TYR A 142 12.04 -1.36 21.39
CA TYR A 142 11.55 -1.14 20.04
C TYR A 142 11.86 -2.32 19.15
N ASN A 143 10.95 -2.61 18.22
CA ASN A 143 11.16 -3.57 17.17
C ASN A 143 10.50 -3.05 15.88
N VAL A 144 10.93 -3.56 14.73
CA VAL A 144 10.30 -3.25 13.45
C VAL A 144 9.77 -4.54 12.85
N ILE A 145 8.47 -4.56 12.57
CA ILE A 145 7.85 -5.63 11.78
C ILE A 145 7.84 -5.17 10.33
N THR A 146 8.43 -5.97 9.45
CA THR A 146 8.26 -5.78 8.00
C THR A 146 7.66 -7.02 7.41
N ARG A 147 6.57 -6.85 6.62
CA ARG A 147 5.88 -7.94 5.95
C ARG A 147 5.51 -7.56 4.53
N ASN A 148 5.59 -8.56 3.66
CA ASN A 148 5.21 -8.48 2.27
C ASN A 148 4.02 -9.41 2.00
N PHE A 149 3.00 -8.91 1.28
CA PHE A 149 1.81 -9.65 0.89
C PHE A 149 1.58 -9.52 -0.61
N SER A 150 1.35 -10.64 -1.30
CA SER A 150 0.82 -10.62 -2.66
C SER A 150 -0.69 -10.78 -2.60
N ILE A 151 -1.43 -9.82 -3.13
CA ILE A 151 -2.90 -9.78 -3.07
C ILE A 151 -3.47 -9.47 -4.46
N SER A 152 -4.62 -10.05 -4.77
CA SER A 152 -5.41 -9.69 -5.95
C SER A 152 -6.51 -8.72 -5.54
N LEU A 153 -6.61 -7.59 -6.24
CA LEU A 153 -7.70 -6.63 -6.08
C LEU A 153 -8.29 -6.33 -7.44
N ILE A 154 -9.61 -6.27 -7.52
CA ILE A 154 -10.32 -5.66 -8.65
C ILE A 154 -10.66 -4.21 -8.33
N SER A 155 -10.97 -3.42 -9.35
CA SER A 155 -11.34 -2.00 -9.20
C SER A 155 -12.45 -1.80 -8.16
N GLY A 156 -12.22 -0.87 -7.22
CA GLY A 156 -13.11 -0.58 -6.11
C GLY A 156 -12.95 -1.49 -4.88
N GLN A 157 -12.21 -2.59 -4.98
CA GLN A 157 -11.86 -3.40 -3.81
C GLN A 157 -10.76 -2.73 -2.98
N TYR A 158 -10.71 -3.09 -1.70
CA TYR A 158 -9.73 -2.55 -0.78
C TYR A 158 -8.99 -3.62 0.01
N ALA A 159 -7.78 -3.29 0.41
CA ALA A 159 -7.00 -4.01 1.42
C ALA A 159 -6.95 -3.19 2.72
N GLU A 160 -6.99 -3.88 3.85
CA GLU A 160 -6.68 -3.38 5.19
C GLU A 160 -5.55 -4.20 5.79
N ILE A 161 -4.64 -3.55 6.49
CA ILE A 161 -3.64 -4.24 7.31
C ILE A 161 -4.21 -4.31 8.72
N MET A 162 -4.30 -5.53 9.23
CA MET A 162 -4.85 -5.81 10.55
C MET A 162 -3.73 -6.10 11.52
N TRP A 163 -3.95 -5.83 12.80
CA TRP A 163 -3.04 -6.19 13.86
C TRP A 163 -3.76 -6.57 15.16
N ALA A 164 -3.08 -7.32 15.99
CA ALA A 164 -3.49 -7.64 17.36
C ALA A 164 -2.27 -7.70 18.26
N THR A 165 -2.48 -7.60 19.56
CA THR A 165 -1.40 -7.75 20.55
C THR A 165 -1.89 -8.49 21.80
N THR A 166 -0.98 -9.17 22.46
CA THR A 166 -1.22 -9.80 23.76
C THR A 166 -1.02 -8.85 24.95
N ASN A 167 -0.56 -7.61 24.70
CA ASN A 167 -0.30 -6.62 25.74
C ASN A 167 -0.67 -5.21 25.24
N ILE A 168 -1.59 -4.53 25.90
CA ILE A 168 -2.06 -3.18 25.51
C ILE A 168 -0.97 -2.09 25.58
N SER A 169 0.14 -2.35 26.28
CA SER A 169 1.27 -1.43 26.31
C SER A 169 2.17 -1.53 25.07
N ALA A 170 1.94 -2.54 24.22
CA ALA A 170 2.56 -2.59 22.90
C ALA A 170 1.75 -1.71 21.94
N GLN A 171 2.44 -0.82 21.22
CA GLN A 171 1.83 0.14 20.31
C GLN A 171 2.70 0.33 19.07
N PHE A 172 2.11 0.75 17.97
CA PHE A 172 2.88 1.33 16.89
C PHE A 172 3.25 2.76 17.27
N SER A 173 4.54 3.11 17.18
CA SER A 173 5.07 4.36 17.73
C SER A 173 5.81 5.17 16.68
N THR A 174 5.53 6.45 16.63
CA THR A 174 6.29 7.43 15.84
C THR A 174 7.55 7.83 16.59
N THR A 175 8.55 8.33 15.86
CA THR A 175 9.71 9.02 16.45
C THR A 175 9.79 10.43 15.92
N THR A 176 10.08 11.39 16.81
CA THR A 176 10.26 12.79 16.44
C THR A 176 11.63 13.03 15.79
N SER A 177 11.72 14.08 14.97
CA SER A 177 13.00 14.57 14.45
C SER A 177 13.89 15.06 15.60
N THR A 178 15.20 14.77 15.48
CA THR A 178 16.21 15.22 16.46
C THR A 178 17.15 16.29 15.90
N GLY A 179 16.90 16.80 14.68
CA GLY A 179 17.81 17.66 13.94
C GLY A 179 18.94 16.90 13.22
N VAL A 180 19.32 15.71 13.71
CA VAL A 180 20.30 14.81 13.07
C VAL A 180 19.59 13.81 12.14
N ARG A 181 18.39 13.37 12.51
CA ARG A 181 17.57 12.42 11.76
C ARG A 181 16.15 12.95 11.60
N PRO A 182 15.46 12.63 10.48
CA PRO A 182 14.05 13.00 10.31
C PRO A 182 13.16 12.23 11.28
N ALA A 183 11.92 12.69 11.44
CA ALA A 183 10.86 11.93 12.10
C ALA A 183 10.57 10.63 11.34
N ALA A 184 10.16 9.59 12.06
CA ALA A 184 9.71 8.35 11.46
C ALA A 184 8.23 8.10 11.77
N PRO A 185 7.44 7.63 10.80
CA PRO A 185 6.04 7.25 11.00
C PRO A 185 5.94 5.99 11.87
N SER A 186 4.80 5.80 12.52
CA SER A 186 4.52 4.56 13.25
C SER A 186 4.38 3.35 12.32
N VAL A 187 3.76 3.58 11.18
CA VAL A 187 3.59 2.58 10.13
C VAL A 187 3.80 3.23 8.77
N SER A 188 4.48 2.54 7.87
CA SER A 188 4.55 2.87 6.45
C SER A 188 4.12 1.68 5.60
N VAL A 189 3.43 1.96 4.51
CA VAL A 189 2.92 0.97 3.57
C VAL A 189 3.24 1.41 2.16
N THR A 190 3.78 0.49 1.38
CA THR A 190 3.88 0.64 -0.07
C THR A 190 3.10 -0.47 -0.76
N ILE A 191 2.47 -0.15 -1.87
CA ILE A 191 1.76 -1.11 -2.70
C ILE A 191 2.15 -0.86 -4.16
N ASN A 192 2.46 -1.93 -4.88
CA ASN A 192 2.86 -1.85 -6.28
C ASN A 192 2.19 -2.97 -7.07
N GLN A 193 1.74 -2.65 -8.27
CA GLN A 193 1.30 -3.64 -9.24
C GLN A 193 2.48 -4.52 -9.69
N ILE A 194 2.26 -5.84 -9.83
CA ILE A 194 3.26 -6.83 -10.30
C ILE A 194 2.72 -7.60 -11.50
#